data_4292e47e3a7a559b64fbfb0485e7e253
#
_entry.id   4292e47e3a7a559b64fbfb0485e7e253
#
_cell.length_a   1.000
_cell.length_b   1.000
_cell.length_c   1.000
_cell.angle_alpha   90.00
_cell.angle_beta   90.00
_cell.angle_gamma   90.00
#
_symmetry.space_group_name_H-M   'P 1'
#
loop_
_entity.id
_entity.type
_entity.pdbx_description
1 polymer ?
#
loop_
_entity_poly.entity_id
_entity_poly.type
_entity_poly.pdbx_seq_one_letter_code
_entity_poly.pdbx_strand_id
1 'polypeptide(L)'
;MISKYIYLPSDQSSEPSIKFHYLERKVKNPDFTLLLLHGLSSSAYLWIPLVKEFNNNKFDIYCLDLRGHGLTDKPKGIYSIESLSCDVLNFIKKKNLKNIIIIGQSMGGDLGVSICQHANERIIGCIGIDGGAINLKGNFESKKEALEKLRPPDLDGMDKDIMLDRLRKNWPDWSEEAILGQFSIFSVDENNKITKRLSLDNHIKILESLWENDYISNLKNIKVPLLLILVKYNTDLTFIYDSDVTIDIERLDGDHDIHAQKPKLVYKIINQRIEGKFFERK
;
A
#
# COMPACT_ATOMS: atom_id res chain seq x y z
N MET A 1 16.24 -7.30 0.77
CA MET A 1 14.95 -7.95 0.40
C MET A 1 15.19 -9.02 -0.66
N ILE A 2 14.47 -10.13 -0.59
CA ILE A 2 14.52 -11.24 -1.57
C ILE A 2 13.18 -11.25 -2.32
N SER A 3 13.22 -11.24 -3.65
CA SER A 3 12.04 -11.37 -4.51
C SER A 3 11.56 -12.83 -4.52
N LYS A 4 10.28 -13.05 -4.27
CA LYS A 4 9.65 -14.38 -4.18
C LYS A 4 8.25 -14.39 -4.77
N TYR A 5 7.77 -15.60 -5.03
CA TYR A 5 6.40 -15.85 -5.50
C TYR A 5 5.70 -16.88 -4.63
N ILE A 6 4.37 -16.75 -4.55
CA ILE A 6 3.49 -17.70 -3.90
C ILE A 6 2.19 -17.81 -4.73
N TYR A 7 1.59 -19.00 -4.79
CA TYR A 7 0.28 -19.16 -5.44
C TYR A 7 -0.82 -19.02 -4.39
N LEU A 8 -1.72 -18.08 -4.58
CA LEU A 8 -2.88 -17.87 -3.72
C LEU A 8 -4.14 -18.38 -4.41
N PRO A 9 -5.13 -18.91 -3.64
CA PRO A 9 -6.42 -19.25 -4.21
C PRO A 9 -7.08 -18.00 -4.80
N SER A 10 -7.74 -18.14 -5.95
CA SER A 10 -8.63 -17.09 -6.45
C SER A 10 -9.87 -17.00 -5.56
N ASP A 11 -10.44 -15.79 -5.44
CA ASP A 11 -11.72 -15.54 -4.79
C ASP A 11 -12.92 -16.14 -5.58
N GLN A 12 -12.68 -16.55 -6.83
CA GLN A 12 -13.68 -17.24 -7.67
C GLN A 12 -13.29 -18.72 -7.77
N SER A 13 -14.21 -19.59 -7.37
CA SER A 13 -14.00 -21.05 -7.31
C SER A 13 -13.68 -21.73 -8.65
N SER A 14 -13.86 -21.02 -9.77
CA SER A 14 -13.57 -21.49 -11.14
C SER A 14 -12.30 -20.92 -11.75
N GLU A 15 -11.61 -19.98 -11.07
CA GLU A 15 -10.41 -19.33 -11.58
C GLU A 15 -9.12 -20.01 -11.06
N PRO A 16 -8.04 -20.05 -11.87
CA PRO A 16 -6.76 -20.58 -11.43
C PRO A 16 -6.19 -19.73 -10.28
N SER A 17 -5.33 -20.35 -9.48
CA SER A 17 -4.59 -19.64 -8.42
C SER A 17 -3.78 -18.48 -9.00
N ILE A 18 -3.72 -17.37 -8.27
CA ILE A 18 -2.96 -16.17 -8.63
C ILE A 18 -1.50 -16.39 -8.21
N LYS A 19 -0.56 -16.23 -9.14
CA LYS A 19 0.86 -16.17 -8.83
C LYS A 19 1.18 -14.78 -8.27
N PHE A 20 1.38 -14.71 -6.97
CA PHE A 20 1.53 -13.49 -6.21
C PHE A 20 3.02 -13.21 -5.93
N HIS A 21 3.49 -12.03 -6.31
CA HIS A 21 4.86 -11.60 -6.05
C HIS A 21 4.96 -10.82 -4.74
N TYR A 22 6.08 -10.96 -4.06
CA TYR A 22 6.40 -10.18 -2.86
C TYR A 22 7.92 -10.09 -2.63
N LEU A 23 8.33 -9.04 -1.95
CA LEU A 23 9.68 -8.92 -1.42
C LEU A 23 9.69 -9.35 0.04
N GLU A 24 10.69 -10.14 0.45
CA GLU A 24 10.80 -10.69 1.79
C GLU A 24 12.14 -10.33 2.43
N ARG A 25 12.12 -9.92 3.69
CA ARG A 25 13.27 -9.92 4.59
C ARG A 25 12.87 -10.67 5.86
N LYS A 26 13.60 -11.72 6.20
CA LYS A 26 13.40 -12.48 7.42
C LYS A 26 14.56 -12.30 8.37
N VAL A 27 14.24 -12.28 9.66
CA VAL A 27 15.22 -12.21 10.74
C VAL A 27 15.07 -13.41 11.66
N LYS A 28 16.08 -13.64 12.50
CA LYS A 28 16.00 -14.67 13.53
C LYS A 28 15.26 -14.12 14.76
N ASN A 29 14.15 -14.71 15.15
CA ASN A 29 13.29 -14.30 16.27
C ASN A 29 12.72 -12.85 16.08
N PRO A 30 11.83 -12.64 15.11
CA PRO A 30 11.18 -11.35 14.93
C PRO A 30 10.21 -11.04 16.07
N ASP A 31 10.20 -9.81 16.56
CA ASP A 31 9.19 -9.32 17.49
C ASP A 31 7.85 -9.16 16.78
N PHE A 32 7.90 -8.62 15.55
CA PHE A 32 6.74 -8.31 14.72
C PHE A 32 6.96 -8.67 13.25
N THR A 33 5.83 -8.80 12.54
CA THR A 33 5.79 -8.87 11.08
C THR A 33 5.27 -7.55 10.53
N LEU A 34 6.03 -6.86 9.69
CA LEU A 34 5.57 -5.70 8.94
C LEU A 34 5.10 -6.16 7.56
N LEU A 35 3.82 -5.91 7.25
CA LEU A 35 3.20 -6.23 5.97
C LEU A 35 2.87 -4.93 5.24
N LEU A 36 3.61 -4.65 4.15
CA LEU A 36 3.58 -3.39 3.44
C LEU A 36 2.75 -3.50 2.16
N LEU A 37 1.75 -2.62 2.02
CA LEU A 37 0.77 -2.57 0.93
C LEU A 37 0.90 -1.25 0.18
N HIS A 38 1.29 -1.30 -1.07
CA HIS A 38 1.52 -0.11 -1.91
C HIS A 38 0.21 0.55 -2.38
N GLY A 39 0.29 1.78 -2.87
CA GLY A 39 -0.80 2.54 -3.45
C GLY A 39 -1.20 2.09 -4.87
N LEU A 40 -2.27 2.69 -5.40
CA LEU A 40 -2.73 2.45 -6.77
C LEU A 40 -1.63 2.82 -7.78
N SER A 41 -1.42 1.97 -8.78
CA SER A 41 -0.36 2.12 -9.79
C SER A 41 1.06 2.21 -9.22
N SER A 42 1.32 1.55 -8.08
CA SER A 42 2.63 1.44 -7.46
C SER A 42 3.11 -0.02 -7.42
N SER A 43 4.14 -0.33 -6.65
CA SER A 43 4.67 -1.69 -6.49
C SER A 43 5.38 -1.89 -5.15
N ALA A 44 5.69 -3.15 -4.85
CA ALA A 44 6.50 -3.55 -3.68
C ALA A 44 7.87 -2.87 -3.62
N TYR A 45 8.45 -2.54 -4.77
CA TYR A 45 9.79 -1.96 -4.83
C TYR A 45 9.86 -0.52 -4.31
N LEU A 46 8.76 0.25 -4.34
CA LEU A 46 8.73 1.61 -3.80
C LEU A 46 8.90 1.65 -2.27
N TRP A 47 8.72 0.52 -1.59
CA TRP A 47 8.96 0.38 -0.15
C TRP A 47 10.43 0.26 0.24
N ILE A 48 11.34 -0.03 -0.71
CA ILE A 48 12.75 -0.31 -0.41
C ILE A 48 13.44 0.81 0.37
N PRO A 49 13.26 2.12 0.05
CA PRO A 49 13.87 3.20 0.83
C PRO A 49 13.48 3.15 2.31
N LEU A 50 12.18 2.96 2.61
CA LEU A 50 11.71 2.86 3.99
C LEU A 50 12.19 1.57 4.68
N VAL A 51 12.17 0.44 3.97
CA VAL A 51 12.59 -0.86 4.55
C VAL A 51 14.04 -0.86 4.98
N LYS A 52 14.91 -0.11 4.32
CA LYS A 52 16.33 0.03 4.70
C LYS A 52 16.53 0.71 6.05
N GLU A 53 15.62 1.59 6.43
CA GLU A 53 15.68 2.26 7.73
C GLU A 53 15.38 1.30 8.89
N PHE A 54 14.58 0.23 8.65
CA PHE A 54 14.33 -0.83 9.64
C PHE A 54 15.52 -1.81 9.76
N ASN A 55 16.67 -1.35 10.25
CA ASN A 55 17.92 -2.11 10.28
C ASN A 55 18.20 -2.86 11.60
N ASN A 56 17.27 -2.84 12.56
CA ASN A 56 17.46 -3.36 13.91
C ASN A 56 17.20 -4.87 14.09
N ASN A 57 16.99 -5.62 13.02
CA ASN A 57 16.75 -7.07 13.01
C ASN A 57 15.60 -7.57 13.92
N LYS A 58 14.61 -6.70 14.20
CA LYS A 58 13.43 -7.03 15.00
C LYS A 58 12.21 -7.43 14.18
N PHE A 59 12.24 -7.23 12.87
CA PHE A 59 11.05 -7.33 12.01
C PHE A 59 11.26 -8.30 10.87
N ASP A 60 10.35 -9.26 10.72
CA ASP A 60 10.08 -9.86 9.43
C ASP A 60 9.35 -8.83 8.57
N ILE A 61 9.77 -8.62 7.32
CA ILE A 61 9.16 -7.63 6.42
C ILE A 61 8.73 -8.28 5.12
N TYR A 62 7.50 -7.99 4.73
CA TYR A 62 6.90 -8.41 3.47
C TYR A 62 6.33 -7.20 2.75
N CYS A 63 6.79 -6.91 1.53
CA CYS A 63 6.19 -5.91 0.65
C CYS A 63 5.48 -6.65 -0.47
N LEU A 64 4.17 -6.48 -0.60
CA LEU A 64 3.38 -7.20 -1.59
C LEU A 64 3.25 -6.39 -2.88
N ASP A 65 3.34 -7.07 -4.04
CA ASP A 65 2.72 -6.57 -5.26
C ASP A 65 1.26 -7.04 -5.27
N LEU A 66 0.31 -6.12 -5.12
CA LEU A 66 -1.12 -6.44 -5.12
C LEU A 66 -1.55 -6.97 -6.49
N ARG A 67 -2.72 -7.69 -6.58
CA ARG A 67 -3.22 -8.20 -7.86
C ARG A 67 -3.19 -7.12 -8.93
N GLY A 68 -2.76 -7.48 -10.14
CA GLY A 68 -2.65 -6.58 -11.28
C GLY A 68 -1.44 -5.66 -11.27
N HIS A 69 -0.74 -5.52 -10.14
CA HIS A 69 0.42 -4.63 -9.99
C HIS A 69 1.75 -5.40 -10.01
N GLY A 70 2.82 -4.66 -10.23
CA GLY A 70 4.17 -5.17 -10.16
C GLY A 70 4.36 -6.48 -10.95
N LEU A 71 4.89 -7.49 -10.27
CA LEU A 71 5.15 -8.82 -10.84
C LEU A 71 4.07 -9.86 -10.48
N THR A 72 3.00 -9.46 -9.79
CA THR A 72 1.83 -10.31 -9.52
C THR A 72 0.99 -10.48 -10.79
N ASP A 73 0.36 -11.64 -10.95
CA ASP A 73 -0.55 -11.92 -12.04
C ASP A 73 -1.68 -10.88 -12.14
N LYS A 74 -2.23 -10.78 -13.35
CA LYS A 74 -3.30 -9.85 -13.73
C LYS A 74 -4.56 -10.63 -14.10
N PRO A 75 -5.20 -11.32 -13.12
CA PRO A 75 -6.40 -12.10 -13.41
C PRO A 75 -7.49 -11.20 -13.99
N LYS A 76 -8.33 -11.78 -14.86
CA LYS A 76 -9.58 -11.13 -15.25
C LYS A 76 -10.52 -11.11 -14.03
N GLY A 77 -11.46 -10.18 -14.01
CA GLY A 77 -12.51 -10.17 -12.98
C GLY A 77 -12.50 -8.94 -12.08
N ILE A 78 -12.68 -9.18 -10.77
CA ILE A 78 -12.96 -8.13 -9.79
C ILE A 78 -11.66 -7.54 -9.24
N TYR A 79 -11.64 -6.20 -9.18
CA TYR A 79 -10.55 -5.40 -8.60
C TYR A 79 -11.11 -4.43 -7.56
N SER A 80 -11.91 -4.94 -6.63
CA SER A 80 -12.44 -4.15 -5.51
C SER A 80 -11.51 -4.22 -4.30
N ILE A 81 -11.70 -3.29 -3.36
CA ILE A 81 -11.00 -3.29 -2.07
C ILE A 81 -11.20 -4.62 -1.33
N GLU A 82 -12.41 -5.20 -1.39
CA GLU A 82 -12.72 -6.48 -0.78
C GLU A 82 -11.94 -7.63 -1.44
N SER A 83 -11.85 -7.66 -2.78
CA SER A 83 -11.11 -8.72 -3.47
C SER A 83 -9.59 -8.61 -3.22
N LEU A 84 -9.05 -7.38 -3.17
CA LEU A 84 -7.66 -7.15 -2.78
C LEU A 84 -7.42 -7.55 -1.31
N SER A 85 -8.38 -7.26 -0.42
CA SER A 85 -8.32 -7.68 0.99
C SER A 85 -8.27 -9.19 1.13
N CYS A 86 -9.09 -9.92 0.37
CA CYS A 86 -9.08 -11.39 0.34
C CYS A 86 -7.71 -11.95 -0.06
N ASP A 87 -7.06 -11.37 -1.08
CA ASP A 87 -5.71 -11.78 -1.48
C ASP A 87 -4.69 -11.63 -0.34
N VAL A 88 -4.71 -10.48 0.33
CA VAL A 88 -3.81 -10.19 1.46
C VAL A 88 -4.07 -11.14 2.62
N LEU A 89 -5.33 -11.41 2.96
CA LEU A 89 -5.71 -12.37 4.00
C LEU A 89 -5.28 -13.80 3.64
N ASN A 90 -5.42 -14.20 2.38
CA ASN A 90 -4.93 -15.49 1.88
C ASN A 90 -3.40 -15.59 1.96
N PHE A 91 -2.67 -14.50 1.67
CA PHE A 91 -1.22 -14.42 1.85
C PHE A 91 -0.84 -14.61 3.32
N ILE A 92 -1.47 -13.86 4.23
CA ILE A 92 -1.26 -13.96 5.69
C ILE A 92 -1.47 -15.39 6.17
N LYS A 93 -2.58 -16.02 5.75
CA LYS A 93 -2.92 -17.40 6.12
C LYS A 93 -1.89 -18.38 5.57
N LYS A 94 -1.55 -18.30 4.28
CA LYS A 94 -0.65 -19.25 3.61
C LYS A 94 0.79 -19.15 4.11
N LYS A 95 1.26 -17.95 4.45
CA LYS A 95 2.57 -17.71 5.07
C LYS A 95 2.57 -17.95 6.59
N ASN A 96 1.40 -18.20 7.19
CA ASN A 96 1.19 -18.34 8.63
C ASN A 96 1.79 -17.17 9.44
N LEU A 97 1.60 -15.94 8.96
CA LEU A 97 2.12 -14.73 9.61
C LEU A 97 1.37 -14.48 10.93
N LYS A 98 2.09 -13.89 11.90
CA LYS A 98 1.58 -13.51 13.23
C LYS A 98 2.19 -12.17 13.66
N ASN A 99 1.60 -11.55 14.69
CA ASN A 99 2.01 -10.24 15.22
C ASN A 99 2.20 -9.21 14.10
N ILE A 100 1.19 -9.10 13.24
CA ILE A 100 1.27 -8.33 12.01
C ILE A 100 0.89 -6.88 12.29
N ILE A 101 1.75 -5.94 11.89
CA ILE A 101 1.42 -4.53 11.70
C ILE A 101 1.30 -4.32 10.19
N ILE A 102 0.11 -3.96 9.72
CA ILE A 102 -0.11 -3.62 8.31
C ILE A 102 0.31 -2.16 8.11
N ILE A 103 1.14 -1.92 7.11
CA ILE A 103 1.57 -0.57 6.71
C ILE A 103 1.12 -0.36 5.27
N GLY A 104 0.17 0.53 5.05
CA GLY A 104 -0.37 0.80 3.73
C GLY A 104 -0.18 2.24 3.30
N GLN A 105 0.18 2.47 2.03
CA GLN A 105 0.28 3.80 1.45
C GLN A 105 -0.91 4.04 0.52
N SER A 106 -1.55 5.23 0.60
CA SER A 106 -2.66 5.59 -0.28
C SER A 106 -3.76 4.50 -0.27
N MET A 107 -4.15 3.98 -1.42
CA MET A 107 -5.06 2.81 -1.55
C MET A 107 -4.67 1.65 -0.62
N GLY A 108 -3.37 1.38 -0.47
CA GLY A 108 -2.89 0.34 0.45
C GLY A 108 -3.23 0.62 1.92
N GLY A 109 -3.33 1.91 2.31
CA GLY A 109 -3.80 2.35 3.62
C GLY A 109 -5.27 2.02 3.83
N ASP A 110 -6.14 2.34 2.86
CA ASP A 110 -7.56 2.02 2.90
C ASP A 110 -7.80 0.50 2.89
N LEU A 111 -6.99 -0.23 2.12
CA LEU A 111 -6.97 -1.69 2.12
C LEU A 111 -6.59 -2.23 3.51
N GLY A 112 -5.56 -1.66 4.14
CA GLY A 112 -5.13 -2.01 5.50
C GLY A 112 -6.24 -1.79 6.53
N VAL A 113 -6.91 -0.64 6.48
CA VAL A 113 -8.05 -0.33 7.35
C VAL A 113 -9.21 -1.30 7.11
N SER A 114 -9.56 -1.59 5.86
CA SER A 114 -10.58 -2.57 5.49
C SER A 114 -10.28 -3.96 6.07
N ILE A 115 -9.06 -4.45 5.95
CA ILE A 115 -8.62 -5.72 6.53
C ILE A 115 -8.75 -5.69 8.06
N CYS A 116 -8.40 -4.57 8.68
CA CYS A 116 -8.37 -4.45 10.14
C CYS A 116 -9.75 -4.34 10.81
N GLN A 117 -10.84 -4.13 10.05
CA GLN A 117 -12.21 -4.29 10.56
C GLN A 117 -12.51 -5.74 10.93
N HIS A 118 -11.87 -6.68 10.26
CA HIS A 118 -12.02 -8.12 10.48
C HIS A 118 -10.76 -8.71 11.13
N ALA A 119 -9.96 -7.85 11.79
CA ALA A 119 -8.72 -8.28 12.41
C ALA A 119 -8.98 -9.36 13.47
N ASN A 120 -8.16 -10.39 13.41
CA ASN A 120 -8.10 -11.47 14.38
C ASN A 120 -6.82 -11.34 15.23
N GLU A 121 -6.52 -12.37 16.02
CA GLU A 121 -5.32 -12.42 16.86
C GLU A 121 -3.98 -12.23 16.12
N ARG A 122 -3.95 -12.39 14.78
CA ARG A 122 -2.73 -12.28 13.96
C ARG A 122 -2.33 -10.86 13.65
N ILE A 123 -3.32 -9.95 13.57
CA ILE A 123 -3.11 -8.53 13.22
C ILE A 123 -3.24 -7.70 14.49
N ILE A 124 -2.19 -6.95 14.80
CA ILE A 124 -2.09 -6.20 16.05
C ILE A 124 -2.12 -4.68 15.85
N GLY A 125 -1.99 -4.18 14.61
CA GLY A 125 -2.00 -2.76 14.30
C GLY A 125 -2.09 -2.46 12.83
N CYS A 126 -2.44 -1.20 12.53
CA CYS A 126 -2.49 -0.64 11.18
C CYS A 126 -1.80 0.72 11.14
N ILE A 127 -1.10 1.00 10.04
CA ILE A 127 -0.50 2.29 9.74
C ILE A 127 -0.92 2.69 8.34
N GLY A 128 -1.62 3.81 8.20
CA GLY A 128 -1.94 4.43 6.92
C GLY A 128 -0.96 5.57 6.63
N ILE A 129 -0.25 5.48 5.51
CA ILE A 129 0.64 6.54 5.04
C ILE A 129 -0.02 7.23 3.86
N ASP A 130 -0.46 8.45 4.08
CA ASP A 130 -1.26 9.27 3.15
C ASP A 130 -2.41 8.48 2.51
N GLY A 131 -3.06 7.68 3.35
CA GLY A 131 -4.14 6.75 3.05
C GLY A 131 -4.78 6.20 4.33
N GLY A 132 -5.77 5.32 4.19
CA GLY A 132 -6.55 4.79 5.31
C GLY A 132 -7.76 5.64 5.68
N ALA A 133 -7.91 6.80 5.02
CA ALA A 133 -9.05 7.70 5.16
C ALA A 133 -9.33 8.46 3.86
N ILE A 134 -9.19 7.80 2.71
CA ILE A 134 -9.39 8.44 1.41
C ILE A 134 -10.87 8.77 1.21
N ASN A 135 -11.15 10.07 1.03
CA ASN A 135 -12.49 10.59 0.79
C ASN A 135 -12.62 11.13 -0.65
N LEU A 136 -12.79 10.25 -1.63
CA LEU A 136 -12.96 10.69 -3.01
C LEU A 136 -14.26 11.49 -3.20
N LYS A 137 -15.36 11.11 -2.53
CA LYS A 137 -16.65 11.83 -2.60
C LYS A 137 -16.60 13.24 -2.01
N GLY A 138 -15.68 13.49 -1.08
CA GLY A 138 -15.45 14.85 -0.54
C GLY A 138 -14.49 15.69 -1.37
N ASN A 139 -13.68 15.05 -2.22
CA ASN A 139 -12.66 15.74 -3.02
C ASN A 139 -13.08 16.02 -4.47
N PHE A 140 -14.14 15.36 -4.97
CA PHE A 140 -14.63 15.47 -6.34
C PHE A 140 -16.15 15.61 -6.36
N GLU A 141 -16.67 16.41 -7.31
CA GLU A 141 -18.11 16.64 -7.44
C GLU A 141 -18.89 15.40 -7.92
N SER A 142 -18.22 14.51 -8.65
CA SER A 142 -18.83 13.30 -9.19
C SER A 142 -17.83 12.16 -9.37
N LYS A 143 -18.34 10.91 -9.41
CA LYS A 143 -17.55 9.73 -9.76
C LYS A 143 -16.86 9.90 -11.12
N LYS A 144 -17.55 10.46 -12.10
CA LYS A 144 -17.01 10.70 -13.44
C LYS A 144 -15.79 11.61 -13.38
N GLU A 145 -15.90 12.72 -12.65
CA GLU A 145 -14.78 13.66 -12.48
C GLU A 145 -13.60 12.97 -11.79
N ALA A 146 -13.84 12.23 -10.72
CA ALA A 146 -12.78 11.48 -10.01
C ALA A 146 -12.04 10.53 -10.96
N LEU A 147 -12.78 9.74 -11.77
CA LEU A 147 -12.20 8.80 -12.72
C LEU A 147 -11.41 9.50 -13.84
N GLU A 148 -11.85 10.68 -14.30
CA GLU A 148 -11.15 11.48 -15.30
C GLU A 148 -9.87 12.11 -14.73
N LYS A 149 -9.94 12.73 -13.54
CA LYS A 149 -8.83 13.45 -12.92
C LYS A 149 -7.73 12.51 -12.40
N LEU A 150 -8.11 11.33 -11.91
CA LEU A 150 -7.19 10.32 -11.38
C LEU A 150 -6.74 9.30 -12.44
N ARG A 151 -7.19 9.48 -13.69
CA ARG A 151 -6.74 8.64 -14.81
C ARG A 151 -5.24 8.83 -15.04
N PRO A 152 -4.45 7.74 -15.06
CA PRO A 152 -3.02 7.85 -15.30
C PRO A 152 -2.76 8.26 -16.77
N PRO A 153 -1.71 9.05 -17.05
CA PRO A 153 -1.34 9.41 -18.42
C PRO A 153 -0.97 8.16 -19.23
N ASP A 154 -1.18 8.19 -20.53
CA ASP A 154 -0.68 7.15 -21.43
C ASP A 154 0.82 7.35 -21.62
N LEU A 155 1.61 6.37 -21.20
CA LEU A 155 3.08 6.37 -21.25
C LEU A 155 3.63 5.16 -21.99
N ASP A 156 2.77 4.26 -22.46
CA ASP A 156 3.17 3.04 -23.15
C ASP A 156 3.92 3.38 -24.46
N GLY A 157 5.00 2.66 -24.72
CA GLY A 157 5.88 2.91 -25.88
C GLY A 157 6.90 4.03 -25.67
N MET A 158 6.89 4.75 -24.53
CA MET A 158 7.96 5.70 -24.21
C MET A 158 9.29 4.97 -23.99
N ASP A 159 10.39 5.62 -24.31
CA ASP A 159 11.73 5.10 -24.04
C ASP A 159 12.01 5.09 -22.53
N LYS A 160 12.63 4.00 -22.06
CA LYS A 160 12.97 3.78 -20.65
C LYS A 160 13.82 4.92 -20.08
N ASP A 161 14.87 5.34 -20.81
CA ASP A 161 15.80 6.34 -20.27
C ASP A 161 15.16 7.72 -20.22
N ILE A 162 14.30 8.05 -21.20
CA ILE A 162 13.46 9.26 -21.17
C ILE A 162 12.52 9.23 -19.96
N MET A 163 11.92 8.08 -19.66
CA MET A 163 11.04 7.97 -18.49
C MET A 163 11.80 8.12 -17.18
N LEU A 164 12.97 7.50 -17.04
CA LEU A 164 13.81 7.65 -15.85
C LEU A 164 14.23 9.11 -15.64
N ASP A 165 14.64 9.82 -16.69
CA ASP A 165 14.98 11.24 -16.60
C ASP A 165 13.78 12.10 -16.23
N ARG A 166 12.58 11.75 -16.73
CA ARG A 166 11.33 12.41 -16.33
C ARG A 166 11.03 12.20 -14.84
N LEU A 167 11.21 11.00 -14.32
CA LEU A 167 11.02 10.71 -12.89
C LEU A 167 11.99 11.53 -12.03
N ARG A 168 13.28 11.55 -12.37
CA ARG A 168 14.30 12.35 -11.66
C ARG A 168 14.01 13.85 -11.68
N LYS A 169 13.46 14.38 -12.79
CA LYS A 169 13.04 15.79 -12.89
C LYS A 169 11.80 16.08 -12.05
N ASN A 170 10.85 15.15 -12.00
CA ASN A 170 9.62 15.33 -11.23
C ASN A 170 9.86 15.23 -9.71
N TRP A 171 10.83 14.41 -9.29
CA TRP A 171 11.17 14.17 -7.89
C TRP A 171 12.67 14.38 -7.62
N PRO A 172 13.16 15.63 -7.69
CA PRO A 172 14.59 15.93 -7.60
C PRO A 172 15.20 15.65 -6.22
N ASP A 173 14.38 15.56 -5.18
CA ASP A 173 14.76 15.27 -3.81
C ASP A 173 14.63 13.78 -3.43
N TRP A 174 14.16 12.93 -4.36
CA TRP A 174 14.10 11.51 -4.13
C TRP A 174 15.47 10.85 -4.36
N SER A 175 15.74 9.80 -3.56
CA SER A 175 16.91 8.95 -3.82
C SER A 175 16.76 8.19 -5.14
N GLU A 176 17.88 7.84 -5.78
CA GLU A 176 17.86 7.02 -7.01
C GLU A 176 17.12 5.68 -6.79
N GLU A 177 17.20 5.13 -5.59
CA GLU A 177 16.48 3.93 -5.23
C GLU A 177 14.97 4.12 -5.19
N ALA A 178 14.49 5.27 -4.72
CA ALA A 178 13.06 5.63 -4.76
C ALA A 178 12.60 5.83 -6.22
N ILE A 179 13.43 6.48 -7.06
CA ILE A 179 13.18 6.65 -8.49
C ILE A 179 13.06 5.28 -9.20
N LEU A 180 13.98 4.35 -8.92
CA LEU A 180 13.93 2.99 -9.48
C LEU A 180 12.74 2.20 -8.93
N GLY A 181 12.39 2.40 -7.66
CA GLY A 181 11.17 1.85 -7.05
C GLY A 181 9.91 2.32 -7.77
N GLN A 182 9.80 3.61 -8.05
CA GLN A 182 8.70 4.17 -8.83
C GLN A 182 8.71 3.67 -10.29
N PHE A 183 9.88 3.55 -10.89
CA PHE A 183 10.01 3.02 -12.25
C PHE A 183 9.56 1.56 -12.37
N SER A 184 9.60 0.78 -11.30
CA SER A 184 9.25 -0.66 -11.32
C SER A 184 7.80 -0.97 -11.66
N ILE A 185 6.92 0.06 -11.73
CA ILE A 185 5.54 -0.07 -12.24
C ILE A 185 5.47 -0.37 -13.73
N PHE A 186 6.58 -0.25 -14.44
CA PHE A 186 6.69 -0.54 -15.87
C PHE A 186 7.38 -1.87 -16.12
N SER A 187 7.02 -2.53 -17.20
CA SER A 187 7.86 -3.51 -17.92
C SER A 187 8.62 -2.80 -19.02
N VAL A 188 9.76 -3.35 -19.38
CA VAL A 188 10.60 -2.84 -20.48
C VAL A 188 10.74 -3.96 -21.49
N ASP A 189 10.51 -3.67 -22.77
CA ASP A 189 10.67 -4.62 -23.87
C ASP A 189 12.09 -4.63 -24.43
N GLU A 190 12.34 -5.47 -25.44
CA GLU A 190 13.63 -5.60 -26.12
C GLU A 190 14.07 -4.33 -26.88
N ASN A 191 13.13 -3.43 -27.21
CA ASN A 191 13.37 -2.16 -27.87
C ASN A 191 13.52 -0.99 -26.88
N ASN A 192 13.75 -1.27 -25.59
CA ASN A 192 13.86 -0.28 -24.52
C ASN A 192 12.59 0.55 -24.31
N LYS A 193 11.39 0.01 -24.67
CA LYS A 193 10.11 0.70 -24.51
C LYS A 193 9.39 0.21 -23.27
N ILE A 194 8.76 1.15 -22.56
CA ILE A 194 8.01 0.85 -21.35
C ILE A 194 6.53 0.53 -21.66
N THR A 195 5.95 -0.30 -20.80
CA THR A 195 4.52 -0.56 -20.74
C THR A 195 4.10 -0.65 -19.26
N LYS A 196 3.00 -0.01 -18.89
CA LYS A 196 2.46 -0.10 -17.52
C LYS A 196 2.07 -1.53 -17.17
N ARG A 197 2.44 -1.96 -15.96
CA ARG A 197 2.08 -3.29 -15.46
C ARG A 197 0.61 -3.37 -15.09
N LEU A 198 0.04 -2.35 -14.45
CA LEU A 198 -1.39 -2.26 -14.20
C LEU A 198 -2.11 -1.73 -15.45
N SER A 199 -3.04 -2.49 -16.01
CA SER A 199 -3.85 -2.03 -17.14
C SER A 199 -4.76 -0.88 -16.73
N LEU A 200 -5.11 0.00 -17.70
CA LEU A 200 -6.05 1.10 -17.45
C LEU A 200 -7.40 0.58 -16.96
N ASP A 201 -7.92 -0.51 -17.55
CA ASP A 201 -9.19 -1.12 -17.13
C ASP A 201 -9.19 -1.49 -15.64
N ASN A 202 -8.14 -2.18 -15.18
CA ASN A 202 -8.00 -2.57 -13.78
C ASN A 202 -7.79 -1.37 -12.86
N HIS A 203 -7.04 -0.35 -13.32
CA HIS A 203 -6.89 0.91 -12.58
C HIS A 203 -8.25 1.59 -12.35
N ILE A 204 -9.08 1.68 -13.37
CA ILE A 204 -10.41 2.28 -13.27
C ILE A 204 -11.31 1.46 -12.34
N LYS A 205 -11.32 0.13 -12.42
CA LYS A 205 -12.09 -0.73 -11.50
C LYS A 205 -11.72 -0.50 -10.02
N ILE A 206 -10.43 -0.33 -9.74
CA ILE A 206 -9.97 -0.02 -8.37
C ILE A 206 -10.44 1.38 -7.95
N LEU A 207 -10.33 2.39 -8.81
CA LEU A 207 -10.83 3.74 -8.52
C LEU A 207 -12.34 3.75 -8.26
N GLU A 208 -13.11 2.98 -9.03
CA GLU A 208 -14.55 2.81 -8.80
C GLU A 208 -14.84 2.22 -7.43
N SER A 209 -14.07 1.22 -7.02
CA SER A 209 -14.21 0.65 -5.68
C SER A 209 -13.80 1.62 -4.58
N LEU A 210 -12.75 2.41 -4.78
CA LEU A 210 -12.35 3.47 -3.84
C LEU A 210 -13.40 4.58 -3.74
N TRP A 211 -14.10 4.91 -4.84
CA TRP A 211 -15.22 5.84 -4.82
C TRP A 211 -16.38 5.35 -3.93
N GLU A 212 -16.67 4.05 -3.98
CA GLU A 212 -17.74 3.46 -3.15
C GLU A 212 -17.31 3.22 -1.70
N ASN A 213 -16.00 3.31 -1.40
CA ASN A 213 -15.46 3.06 -0.07
C ASN A 213 -16.00 4.06 0.98
N ASP A 214 -16.60 3.54 2.04
CA ASP A 214 -17.06 4.34 3.18
C ASP A 214 -15.97 4.36 4.27
N TYR A 215 -15.01 5.29 4.11
CA TYR A 215 -13.89 5.42 5.04
C TYR A 215 -14.33 5.74 6.47
N ILE A 216 -15.45 6.45 6.66
CA ILE A 216 -15.98 6.78 7.98
C ILE A 216 -16.42 5.50 8.70
N SER A 217 -17.24 4.68 8.03
CA SER A 217 -17.67 3.39 8.57
C SER A 217 -16.46 2.47 8.82
N ASN A 218 -15.50 2.45 7.91
CA ASN A 218 -14.31 1.64 8.03
C ASN A 218 -13.48 2.01 9.26
N LEU A 219 -13.26 3.29 9.51
CA LEU A 219 -12.52 3.77 10.68
C LEU A 219 -13.26 3.54 11.99
N LYS A 220 -14.58 3.68 12.01
CA LYS A 220 -15.40 3.38 13.20
C LYS A 220 -15.39 1.89 13.57
N ASN A 221 -15.24 1.02 12.59
CA ASN A 221 -15.29 -0.43 12.79
C ASN A 221 -13.89 -1.09 12.91
N ILE A 222 -12.80 -0.34 12.88
CA ILE A 222 -11.45 -0.89 13.03
C ILE A 222 -11.28 -1.55 14.40
N LYS A 223 -10.55 -2.69 14.45
CA LYS A 223 -10.42 -3.53 15.64
C LYS A 223 -9.03 -3.52 16.28
N VAL A 224 -8.11 -2.73 15.72
CA VAL A 224 -6.72 -2.64 16.19
C VAL A 224 -6.27 -1.18 16.19
N PRO A 225 -5.28 -0.80 17.00
CA PRO A 225 -4.72 0.55 16.97
C PRO A 225 -4.30 0.98 15.56
N LEU A 226 -4.60 2.23 15.22
CA LEU A 226 -4.34 2.84 13.91
C LEU A 226 -3.47 4.08 14.05
N LEU A 227 -2.36 4.13 13.33
CA LEU A 227 -1.59 5.36 13.10
C LEU A 227 -1.85 5.86 11.68
N LEU A 228 -2.30 7.11 11.54
CA LEU A 228 -2.41 7.81 10.26
C LEU A 228 -1.26 8.82 10.12
N ILE A 229 -0.41 8.66 9.12
CA ILE A 229 0.63 9.62 8.74
C ILE A 229 0.14 10.32 7.47
N LEU A 230 -0.33 11.56 7.61
CA LEU A 230 -1.02 12.29 6.53
C LEU A 230 -0.15 13.43 6.00
N VAL A 231 -0.25 13.69 4.71
CA VAL A 231 0.44 14.80 4.00
C VAL A 231 -0.59 15.80 3.51
N LYS A 232 -0.55 17.04 4.00
CA LYS A 232 -1.30 18.23 3.49
C LYS A 232 -2.84 18.11 3.28
N TYR A 233 -3.52 17.05 3.72
CA TYR A 233 -4.95 16.90 3.44
C TYR A 233 -5.86 17.50 4.51
N ASN A 234 -6.95 18.15 4.05
CA ASN A 234 -8.07 18.64 4.87
C ASN A 234 -9.13 17.56 5.09
N THR A 235 -8.73 16.31 5.36
CA THR A 235 -9.71 15.30 5.73
C THR A 235 -10.21 15.59 7.14
N ASP A 236 -11.53 15.81 7.28
CA ASP A 236 -12.16 15.90 8.60
C ASP A 236 -12.17 14.51 9.23
N LEU A 237 -11.45 14.39 10.33
CA LEU A 237 -11.32 13.15 11.11
C LEU A 237 -11.80 13.35 12.56
N THR A 238 -12.57 14.40 12.85
CA THR A 238 -13.05 14.68 14.22
C THR A 238 -13.89 13.57 14.81
N PHE A 239 -14.58 12.78 13.98
CA PHE A 239 -15.38 11.62 14.40
C PHE A 239 -14.58 10.43 14.93
N ILE A 240 -13.24 10.37 14.72
CA ILE A 240 -12.41 9.24 15.20
C ILE A 240 -12.21 9.25 16.72
N TYR A 241 -12.49 10.36 17.40
CA TYR A 241 -12.40 10.44 18.86
C TYR A 241 -13.44 9.57 19.58
N ASP A 242 -14.47 9.11 18.86
CA ASP A 242 -15.49 8.19 19.37
C ASP A 242 -15.14 6.71 19.08
N SER A 243 -13.93 6.40 18.66
CA SER A 243 -13.49 5.03 18.35
C SER A 243 -13.17 4.24 19.61
N ASP A 244 -13.55 2.95 19.62
CA ASP A 244 -13.22 1.99 20.71
C ASP A 244 -11.72 1.63 20.75
N VAL A 245 -10.96 1.96 19.70
CA VAL A 245 -9.52 1.72 19.61
C VAL A 245 -8.74 3.02 19.52
N THR A 246 -7.47 3.00 19.91
CA THR A 246 -6.61 4.17 19.81
C THR A 246 -6.30 4.48 18.34
N ILE A 247 -6.68 5.67 17.89
CA ILE A 247 -6.30 6.21 16.58
C ILE A 247 -5.42 7.44 16.82
N ASP A 248 -4.22 7.44 16.25
CA ASP A 248 -3.27 8.54 16.32
C ASP A 248 -2.99 9.13 14.94
N ILE A 249 -2.77 10.43 14.86
CA ILE A 249 -2.58 11.15 13.59
C ILE A 249 -1.31 11.97 13.67
N GLU A 250 -0.40 11.71 12.73
CA GLU A 250 0.77 12.54 12.46
C GLU A 250 0.60 13.28 11.13
N ARG A 251 0.88 14.58 11.11
CA ARG A 251 0.83 15.37 9.87
C ARG A 251 2.23 15.80 9.48
N LEU A 252 2.59 15.50 8.23
CA LEU A 252 3.91 15.78 7.70
C LEU A 252 3.81 16.69 6.46
N ASP A 253 4.88 17.43 6.22
CA ASP A 253 5.08 18.13 4.96
C ASP A 253 5.90 17.25 4.00
N GLY A 254 5.36 16.99 2.82
CA GLY A 254 6.00 16.12 1.83
C GLY A 254 5.08 15.76 0.66
N ASP A 255 5.55 14.83 -0.18
CA ASP A 255 4.80 14.28 -1.30
C ASP A 255 3.86 13.17 -0.86
N HIS A 256 2.92 12.81 -1.73
CA HIS A 256 2.00 11.69 -1.53
C HIS A 256 2.73 10.37 -1.19
N ASP A 257 3.90 10.14 -1.79
CA ASP A 257 4.76 8.99 -1.52
C ASP A 257 5.86 9.32 -0.49
N ILE A 258 5.49 9.97 0.62
CA ILE A 258 6.42 10.44 1.66
C ILE A 258 7.31 9.33 2.24
N HIS A 259 6.86 8.09 2.21
CA HIS A 259 7.65 6.93 2.64
C HIS A 259 8.86 6.64 1.74
N ALA A 260 8.79 7.07 0.48
CA ALA A 260 9.89 7.00 -0.48
C ALA A 260 10.72 8.30 -0.49
N GLN A 261 10.05 9.45 -0.35
CA GLN A 261 10.68 10.78 -0.32
C GLN A 261 11.48 11.01 0.98
N LYS A 262 10.87 10.75 2.14
CA LYS A 262 11.44 11.02 3.48
C LYS A 262 11.46 9.76 4.37
N PRO A 263 12.10 8.66 3.92
CA PRO A 263 12.00 7.36 4.59
C PRO A 263 12.47 7.39 6.04
N LYS A 264 13.53 8.15 6.37
CA LYS A 264 14.06 8.29 7.73
C LYS A 264 13.05 8.94 8.68
N LEU A 265 12.30 9.95 8.20
CA LEU A 265 11.29 10.62 9.00
C LEU A 265 10.11 9.68 9.28
N VAL A 266 9.61 9.00 8.25
CA VAL A 266 8.52 8.02 8.37
C VAL A 266 8.92 6.86 9.29
N TYR A 267 10.13 6.32 9.12
CA TYR A 267 10.69 5.30 10.01
C TYR A 267 10.70 5.76 11.47
N LYS A 268 11.22 6.98 11.75
CA LYS A 268 11.30 7.52 13.11
C LYS A 268 9.93 7.53 13.79
N ILE A 269 8.89 7.98 13.09
CA ILE A 269 7.53 8.04 13.61
C ILE A 269 7.00 6.64 13.90
N ILE A 270 7.14 5.72 12.96
CA ILE A 270 6.68 4.33 13.11
C ILE A 270 7.42 3.67 14.27
N ASN A 271 8.74 3.79 14.32
CA ASN A 271 9.56 3.16 15.36
C ASN A 271 9.23 3.70 16.76
N GLN A 272 8.99 5.00 16.90
CA GLN A 272 8.54 5.61 18.18
C GLN A 272 7.21 5.01 18.66
N ARG A 273 6.26 4.73 17.77
CA ARG A 273 4.97 4.11 18.12
C ARG A 273 5.15 2.64 18.50
N ILE A 274 6.03 1.91 17.82
CA ILE A 274 6.36 0.50 18.17
C ILE A 274 7.05 0.44 19.53
N GLU A 275 8.09 1.24 19.77
CA GLU A 275 8.82 1.27 21.04
C GLU A 275 7.96 1.80 22.21
N GLY A 276 7.06 2.74 21.92
CA GLY A 276 6.06 3.25 22.86
C GLY A 276 4.89 2.31 23.14
N LYS A 277 4.93 1.07 22.64
CA LYS A 277 3.92 0.02 22.84
C LYS A 277 2.52 0.39 22.32
N PHE A 278 2.44 1.27 21.33
CA PHE A 278 1.18 1.73 20.76
C PHE A 278 0.33 0.57 20.20
N PHE A 279 0.97 -0.48 19.65
CA PHE A 279 0.32 -1.63 19.06
C PHE A 279 0.21 -2.85 20.00
N GLU A 280 0.61 -2.72 21.27
CA GLU A 280 0.39 -3.79 22.24
C GLU A 280 -1.09 -3.82 22.66
N ARG A 281 -1.68 -5.01 22.67
CA ARG A 281 -3.05 -5.19 23.19
C ARG A 281 -3.06 -4.90 24.68
N LYS A 282 -3.96 -4.03 25.11
CA LYS A 282 -4.24 -3.76 26.52
C LYS A 282 -4.99 -4.93 27.14
#